data_f5e31f2200e24bb2b7d338dcb79c8b3a
#
_entry.id   f5e31f2200e24bb2b7d338dcb79c8b3a
#
_cell.length_a   1.000
_cell.length_b   1.000
_cell.length_c   1.000
_cell.angle_alpha   90.00
_cell.angle_beta   90.00
_cell.angle_gamma   90.00
#
_symmetry.space_group_name_H-M   'P 1'
#
loop_
_entity.id
_entity.type
_entity.pdbx_description
1 polymer ?
#
loop_
_entity_poly.entity_id
_entity_poly.type
_entity_poly.pdbx_seq_one_letter_code
_entity_poly.pdbx_strand_id
1 'polypeptide(L)'
;MSQSRTLFIGMDVHKDSIAVAYVAQDHGAEVIYLGAIGTRQCDIDQLVRKMQSKAKHLIFVYEAGPCGYWLYRYLPRKGSDCWVVAPSLIPHKPGDRVKTDRRDAMQLARLARAGDLTVVYVPKVEDEAIRDLSRAREDAISDLKDAKFRLKAFLLRQDIRYVGRANWGPAHLRWLSEVVCPTPAQQIVFQEYIRAVQEHTERLQRLEQELQAQVQSWRLNPVVEALQALRGVQFTVAVTMVAEIGDLTRFDTPRELMKFLGLIPSEYTSAERRRQGSITKAGNTHARRALVEGAWAYRYPAKVSRHLQLRLEKLPKVIQDISWKAQVRLCQRYRRLVSRGKHANVVTVAIARELVGFMWAIAKQVPVTA
;
A
#
# COMPACT_ATOMS: atom_id res chain seq x y z
N MET A 1 -5.61 -3.49 47.73
CA MET A 1 -5.69 -4.12 46.40
C MET A 1 -4.42 -3.73 45.66
N SER A 2 -3.58 -4.71 45.28
CA SER A 2 -2.38 -4.45 44.49
C SER A 2 -2.81 -3.84 43.16
N GLN A 3 -2.34 -2.63 42.82
CA GLN A 3 -2.57 -2.03 41.50
C GLN A 3 -1.91 -2.93 40.46
N SER A 4 -2.65 -3.36 39.44
CA SER A 4 -2.09 -4.05 38.29
C SER A 4 -0.99 -3.18 37.70
N ARG A 5 0.16 -3.80 37.31
CA ARG A 5 1.28 -3.05 36.72
C ARG A 5 0.96 -2.52 35.33
N THR A 6 0.14 -3.25 34.54
CA THR A 6 -0.16 -2.92 33.13
C THR A 6 -1.65 -3.05 32.85
N LEU A 7 -2.20 -2.09 32.10
CA LEU A 7 -3.54 -2.16 31.49
C LEU A 7 -3.45 -2.16 29.98
N PHE A 8 -4.22 -3.03 29.35
CA PHE A 8 -4.47 -3.03 27.90
C PHE A 8 -5.80 -2.35 27.62
N ILE A 9 -5.78 -1.28 26.85
CA ILE A 9 -6.94 -0.44 26.54
C ILE A 9 -7.26 -0.59 25.05
N GLY A 10 -8.33 -1.31 24.72
CA GLY A 10 -8.85 -1.46 23.38
C GLY A 10 -9.74 -0.28 23.02
N MET A 11 -9.49 0.30 21.85
CA MET A 11 -10.23 1.44 21.32
C MET A 11 -10.77 1.11 19.94
N ASP A 12 -12.08 1.21 19.77
CA ASP A 12 -12.69 1.23 18.44
C ASP A 12 -12.92 2.68 18.04
N VAL A 13 -12.08 3.15 17.10
CA VAL A 13 -11.92 4.57 16.78
C VAL A 13 -12.72 4.93 15.54
N HIS A 14 -13.73 5.76 15.73
CA HIS A 14 -14.54 6.35 14.66
C HIS A 14 -14.31 7.86 14.54
N LYS A 15 -14.94 8.48 13.54
CA LYS A 15 -14.82 9.92 13.27
C LYS A 15 -15.25 10.78 14.45
N ASP A 16 -16.37 10.43 15.08
CA ASP A 16 -17.03 11.28 16.09
C ASP A 16 -16.98 10.69 17.50
N SER A 17 -16.61 9.42 17.65
CA SER A 17 -16.58 8.73 18.94
C SER A 17 -15.52 7.63 18.96
N ILE A 18 -15.09 7.28 20.16
CA ILE A 18 -14.18 6.17 20.45
C ILE A 18 -14.80 5.29 21.51
N ALA A 19 -15.15 4.06 21.17
CA ALA A 19 -15.57 3.08 22.17
C ALA A 19 -14.34 2.52 22.90
N VAL A 20 -14.37 2.48 24.22
CA VAL A 20 -13.21 2.13 25.04
C VAL A 20 -13.53 0.96 25.96
N ALA A 21 -12.67 -0.03 25.97
CA ALA A 21 -12.66 -1.10 26.95
C ALA A 21 -11.24 -1.33 27.47
N TYR A 22 -11.09 -1.86 28.66
CA TYR A 22 -9.78 -2.16 29.21
C TYR A 22 -9.77 -3.48 29.98
N VAL A 23 -8.58 -4.04 30.14
CA VAL A 23 -8.34 -5.25 30.92
C VAL A 23 -6.99 -5.16 31.61
N ALA A 24 -6.92 -5.62 32.85
CA ALA A 24 -5.65 -5.75 33.56
C ALA A 24 -4.83 -6.94 33.05
N GLN A 25 -3.51 -6.86 33.19
CA GLN A 25 -2.60 -7.94 32.79
C GLN A 25 -2.81 -9.21 33.60
N ASP A 26 -3.37 -9.10 34.82
CA ASP A 26 -3.54 -10.19 35.76
C ASP A 26 -4.38 -11.33 35.18
N HIS A 27 -3.96 -12.57 35.45
CA HIS A 27 -4.65 -13.76 34.97
C HIS A 27 -6.08 -13.81 35.55
N GLY A 28 -7.09 -13.98 34.68
CA GLY A 28 -8.50 -14.00 35.10
C GLY A 28 -9.19 -12.65 35.21
N ALA A 29 -8.49 -11.52 34.98
CA ALA A 29 -9.13 -10.20 34.99
C ALA A 29 -10.20 -10.09 33.89
N GLU A 30 -11.36 -9.59 34.23
CA GLU A 30 -12.45 -9.35 33.29
C GLU A 30 -12.18 -8.11 32.42
N VAL A 31 -12.66 -8.16 31.18
CA VAL A 31 -12.65 -7.00 30.29
C VAL A 31 -13.80 -6.06 30.67
N ILE A 32 -13.46 -4.84 31.00
CA ILE A 32 -14.42 -3.81 31.43
C ILE A 32 -14.65 -2.83 30.28
N TYR A 33 -15.90 -2.71 29.86
CA TYR A 33 -16.30 -1.67 28.92
C TYR A 33 -16.47 -0.33 29.66
N LEU A 34 -15.76 0.71 29.23
CA LEU A 34 -15.79 2.03 29.86
C LEU A 34 -16.90 2.92 29.31
N GLY A 35 -17.36 2.68 28.08
CA GLY A 35 -18.27 3.53 27.35
C GLY A 35 -17.61 4.15 26.11
N ALA A 36 -18.34 5.02 25.44
CA ALA A 36 -17.82 5.85 24.35
C ALA A 36 -17.33 7.21 24.89
N ILE A 37 -16.27 7.72 24.32
CA ILE A 37 -15.74 9.07 24.57
C ILE A 37 -15.70 9.86 23.27
N GLY A 38 -15.51 11.17 23.35
CA GLY A 38 -15.28 12.03 22.18
C GLY A 38 -13.87 11.85 21.60
N THR A 39 -13.65 12.47 20.45
CA THR A 39 -12.36 12.37 19.71
C THR A 39 -11.43 13.57 19.93
N ARG A 40 -11.86 14.55 20.74
CA ARG A 40 -11.04 15.74 21.04
C ARG A 40 -9.90 15.39 21.99
N GLN A 41 -8.81 16.14 21.92
CA GLN A 41 -7.65 15.91 22.77
C GLN A 41 -7.99 15.94 24.28
N CYS A 42 -8.91 16.82 24.72
CA CYS A 42 -9.36 16.87 26.11
C CYS A 42 -10.06 15.56 26.56
N ASP A 43 -10.82 14.92 25.67
CA ASP A 43 -11.52 13.66 25.95
C ASP A 43 -10.48 12.53 26.11
N ILE A 44 -9.46 12.50 25.26
CA ILE A 44 -8.34 11.56 25.35
C ILE A 44 -7.51 11.79 26.61
N ASP A 45 -7.23 13.05 26.96
CA ASP A 45 -6.50 13.38 28.20
C ASP A 45 -7.26 12.95 29.47
N GLN A 46 -8.58 13.06 29.46
CA GLN A 46 -9.41 12.56 30.56
C GLN A 46 -9.34 11.02 30.65
N LEU A 47 -9.39 10.33 29.50
CA LEU A 47 -9.23 8.89 29.45
C LEU A 47 -7.86 8.47 29.99
N VAL A 48 -6.77 9.09 29.52
CA VAL A 48 -5.40 8.79 29.96
C VAL A 48 -5.27 8.96 31.46
N ARG A 49 -5.70 10.11 32.03
CA ARG A 49 -5.69 10.36 33.49
C ARG A 49 -6.46 9.32 34.27
N LYS A 50 -7.65 8.95 33.78
CA LYS A 50 -8.51 7.92 34.42
C LYS A 50 -7.83 6.55 34.41
N MET A 51 -7.08 6.19 33.36
CA MET A 51 -6.36 4.92 33.27
C MET A 51 -5.08 4.94 34.12
N GLN A 52 -4.35 6.07 34.14
CA GLN A 52 -3.16 6.26 34.99
C GLN A 52 -3.46 6.14 36.51
N SER A 53 -4.67 6.50 36.95
CA SER A 53 -5.07 6.26 38.34
C SER A 53 -5.23 4.78 38.70
N LYS A 54 -5.31 3.89 37.67
CA LYS A 54 -5.53 2.45 37.85
C LYS A 54 -4.26 1.61 37.69
N ALA A 55 -3.31 2.06 36.86
CA ALA A 55 -2.08 1.33 36.59
C ALA A 55 -0.95 2.27 36.15
N LYS A 56 0.31 1.79 36.34
CA LYS A 56 1.51 2.54 35.95
C LYS A 56 1.80 2.46 34.44
N HIS A 57 1.55 1.30 33.83
CA HIS A 57 1.76 1.07 32.41
C HIS A 57 0.43 0.97 31.68
N LEU A 58 0.29 1.77 30.62
CA LEU A 58 -0.88 1.79 29.76
C LEU A 58 -0.48 1.45 28.34
N ILE A 59 -1.15 0.47 27.75
CA ILE A 59 -0.99 0.07 26.37
C ILE A 59 -2.34 0.27 25.68
N PHE A 60 -2.43 1.31 24.87
CA PHE A 60 -3.60 1.58 24.04
C PHE A 60 -3.49 0.84 22.72
N VAL A 61 -4.61 0.28 22.25
CA VAL A 61 -4.64 -0.53 21.03
C VAL A 61 -5.84 -0.15 20.19
N TYR A 62 -5.62 0.13 18.90
CA TYR A 62 -6.71 0.38 17.95
C TYR A 62 -6.37 -0.16 16.56
N GLU A 63 -7.41 -0.33 15.72
CA GLU A 63 -7.26 -0.83 14.36
C GLU A 63 -6.74 0.24 13.39
N ALA A 64 -5.85 -0.15 12.48
CA ALA A 64 -5.47 0.69 11.35
C ALA A 64 -6.69 0.95 10.44
N GLY A 65 -7.06 2.21 10.30
CA GLY A 65 -8.27 2.60 9.59
C GLY A 65 -8.23 4.04 9.09
N PRO A 66 -9.36 4.57 8.59
CA PRO A 66 -9.45 5.92 8.01
C PRO A 66 -9.13 7.03 9.02
N CYS A 67 -9.20 6.75 10.33
CA CYS A 67 -8.83 7.72 11.37
C CYS A 67 -7.31 7.94 11.48
N GLY A 68 -6.49 7.20 10.74
CA GLY A 68 -5.05 7.41 10.64
C GLY A 68 -4.28 7.12 11.92
N TYR A 69 -3.13 7.81 12.08
CA TYR A 69 -2.16 7.52 13.14
C TYR A 69 -1.99 8.65 14.16
N TRP A 70 -2.91 9.61 14.23
CA TRP A 70 -2.79 10.74 15.13
C TRP A 70 -2.80 10.32 16.62
N LEU A 71 -3.62 9.34 16.99
CA LEU A 71 -3.65 8.77 18.36
C LEU A 71 -2.32 8.08 18.70
N TYR A 72 -1.79 7.29 17.77
CA TYR A 72 -0.48 6.64 17.91
C TYR A 72 0.64 7.66 18.17
N ARG A 73 0.57 8.85 17.55
CA ARG A 73 1.55 9.91 17.76
C ARG A 73 1.27 10.76 19.00
N TYR A 74 0.02 10.80 19.45
CA TYR A 74 -0.40 11.60 20.58
C TYR A 74 -0.15 10.88 21.93
N LEU A 75 -0.54 9.62 22.06
CA LEU A 75 -0.48 8.88 23.31
C LEU A 75 0.93 8.69 23.89
N PRO A 76 2.00 8.43 23.11
CA PRO A 76 3.36 8.37 23.62
C PRO A 76 3.83 9.69 24.24
N ARG A 77 3.37 10.83 23.71
CA ARG A 77 3.66 12.15 24.33
C ARG A 77 3.02 12.33 25.71
N LYS A 78 2.06 11.49 26.05
CA LYS A 78 1.41 11.44 27.35
C LYS A 78 1.95 10.31 28.24
N GLY A 79 3.05 9.68 27.86
CA GLY A 79 3.70 8.61 28.62
C GLY A 79 2.98 7.26 28.55
N SER A 80 2.26 6.98 27.48
CA SER A 80 1.52 5.73 27.29
C SER A 80 1.91 5.06 25.97
N ASP A 81 2.03 3.75 25.96
CA ASP A 81 2.25 2.99 24.73
C ASP A 81 0.99 2.93 23.87
N CYS A 82 1.19 2.90 22.57
CA CYS A 82 0.09 2.77 21.62
C CYS A 82 0.44 1.79 20.50
N TRP A 83 -0.44 0.81 20.28
CA TRP A 83 -0.32 -0.17 19.21
C TRP A 83 -1.41 0.08 18.17
N VAL A 84 -1.01 0.15 16.93
CA VAL A 84 -1.94 0.09 15.79
C VAL A 84 -1.88 -1.31 15.23
N VAL A 85 -3.03 -1.96 15.06
CA VAL A 85 -3.08 -3.36 14.63
C VAL A 85 -3.74 -3.54 13.27
N ALA A 86 -3.35 -4.61 12.58
CA ALA A 86 -3.85 -4.92 11.24
C ALA A 86 -5.27 -5.50 11.30
N PRO A 87 -6.31 -4.83 10.78
CA PRO A 87 -7.69 -5.29 10.87
C PRO A 87 -7.91 -6.69 10.28
N SER A 88 -7.28 -6.98 9.15
CA SER A 88 -7.41 -8.28 8.46
C SER A 88 -6.73 -9.45 9.17
N LEU A 89 -5.95 -9.18 10.22
CA LEU A 89 -5.24 -10.20 11.00
C LEU A 89 -5.77 -10.35 12.43
N ILE A 90 -6.83 -9.60 12.78
CA ILE A 90 -7.49 -9.76 14.08
C ILE A 90 -8.26 -11.08 14.08
N PRO A 91 -8.01 -11.98 15.05
CA PRO A 91 -8.74 -13.22 15.16
C PRO A 91 -10.25 -12.99 15.43
N HIS A 92 -11.10 -13.56 14.60
CA HIS A 92 -12.54 -13.57 14.79
C HIS A 92 -13.02 -14.99 15.09
N LYS A 93 -14.00 -15.11 16.01
CA LYS A 93 -14.62 -16.40 16.27
C LYS A 93 -15.51 -16.79 15.09
N PRO A 94 -15.42 -18.02 14.56
CA PRO A 94 -16.35 -18.51 13.56
C PRO A 94 -17.80 -18.39 14.07
N GLY A 95 -18.69 -17.79 13.25
CA GLY A 95 -20.10 -17.64 13.59
C GLY A 95 -20.48 -16.37 14.35
N ASP A 96 -19.53 -15.51 14.73
CA ASP A 96 -19.85 -14.21 15.34
C ASP A 96 -20.35 -13.24 14.25
N ARG A 97 -21.69 -13.06 14.22
CA ARG A 97 -22.39 -12.23 13.22
C ARG A 97 -22.79 -10.85 13.73
N VAL A 98 -22.55 -10.59 15.01
CA VAL A 98 -22.96 -9.32 15.63
C VAL A 98 -21.74 -8.46 15.87
N LYS A 99 -21.57 -7.43 15.05
CA LYS A 99 -20.54 -6.40 15.18
C LYS A 99 -21.12 -5.19 15.90
N THR A 100 -20.44 -4.74 16.98
CA THR A 100 -20.74 -3.49 17.68
C THR A 100 -19.44 -2.91 18.21
N ASP A 101 -19.32 -1.58 18.23
CA ASP A 101 -18.15 -0.84 18.71
C ASP A 101 -17.71 -1.29 20.13
N ARG A 102 -18.70 -1.57 21.00
CA ARG A 102 -18.44 -2.14 22.34
C ARG A 102 -17.72 -3.49 22.27
N ARG A 103 -18.17 -4.39 21.40
CA ARG A 103 -17.56 -5.73 21.25
C ARG A 103 -16.19 -5.64 20.67
N ASP A 104 -16.00 -4.77 19.66
CA ASP A 104 -14.73 -4.57 18.98
C ASP A 104 -13.69 -3.99 19.95
N ALA A 105 -14.02 -2.97 20.74
CA ALA A 105 -13.16 -2.45 21.80
C ALA A 105 -12.80 -3.51 22.86
N MET A 106 -13.77 -4.30 23.32
CA MET A 106 -13.55 -5.39 24.29
C MET A 106 -12.68 -6.51 23.71
N GLN A 107 -12.86 -6.84 22.45
CA GLN A 107 -12.04 -7.85 21.74
C GLN A 107 -10.61 -7.39 21.61
N LEU A 108 -10.38 -6.13 21.19
CA LEU A 108 -9.04 -5.55 21.07
C LEU A 108 -8.30 -5.59 22.43
N ALA A 109 -8.95 -5.18 23.52
CA ALA A 109 -8.33 -5.25 24.86
C ALA A 109 -7.95 -6.68 25.26
N ARG A 110 -8.84 -7.65 25.01
CA ARG A 110 -8.61 -9.07 25.31
C ARG A 110 -7.46 -9.66 24.51
N LEU A 111 -7.45 -9.43 23.19
CA LEU A 111 -6.43 -9.95 22.28
C LEU A 111 -5.08 -9.28 22.50
N ALA A 112 -5.06 -7.98 22.85
CA ALA A 112 -3.84 -7.29 23.24
C ALA A 112 -3.18 -7.94 24.46
N ARG A 113 -3.96 -8.24 25.50
CA ARG A 113 -3.47 -8.96 26.67
C ARG A 113 -2.94 -10.36 26.36
N ALA A 114 -3.61 -11.06 25.44
CA ALA A 114 -3.20 -12.41 25.02
C ALA A 114 -1.97 -12.42 24.12
N GLY A 115 -1.56 -11.28 23.57
CA GLY A 115 -0.46 -11.21 22.59
C GLY A 115 -0.85 -11.69 21.18
N ASP A 116 -2.15 -11.82 20.89
CA ASP A 116 -2.68 -12.37 19.63
C ASP A 116 -2.88 -11.31 18.53
N LEU A 117 -2.37 -10.11 18.73
CA LEU A 117 -2.53 -9.02 17.76
C LEU A 117 -1.25 -8.79 16.96
N THR A 118 -1.43 -8.56 15.67
CA THR A 118 -0.31 -8.17 14.78
C THR A 118 -0.22 -6.66 14.69
N VAL A 119 0.81 -6.09 15.33
CA VAL A 119 1.09 -4.65 15.31
C VAL A 119 1.59 -4.25 13.92
N VAL A 120 1.05 -3.18 13.37
CA VAL A 120 1.50 -2.62 12.09
C VAL A 120 2.63 -1.62 12.29
N TYR A 121 3.51 -1.55 11.31
CA TYR A 121 4.50 -0.48 11.24
C TYR A 121 3.80 0.85 10.92
N VAL A 122 3.94 1.81 11.80
CA VAL A 122 3.44 3.18 11.57
C VAL A 122 4.57 4.00 10.95
N PRO A 123 4.36 4.56 9.76
CA PRO A 123 5.37 5.37 9.08
C PRO A 123 5.64 6.68 9.82
N LYS A 124 6.83 7.26 9.62
CA LYS A 124 7.10 8.65 10.01
C LYS A 124 6.14 9.59 9.27
N VAL A 125 5.92 10.78 9.81
CA VAL A 125 4.98 11.77 9.21
C VAL A 125 5.37 12.09 7.76
N GLU A 126 6.65 12.24 7.49
CA GLU A 126 7.21 12.50 6.16
C GLU A 126 6.99 11.33 5.19
N ASP A 127 7.18 10.10 5.68
CA ASP A 127 6.94 8.88 4.88
C ASP A 127 5.45 8.73 4.54
N GLU A 128 4.57 9.07 5.48
CA GLU A 128 3.13 9.09 5.27
C GLU A 128 2.73 10.15 4.24
N ALA A 129 3.32 11.36 4.30
CA ALA A 129 3.06 12.43 3.34
C ALA A 129 3.44 12.04 1.90
N ILE A 130 4.60 11.40 1.69
CA ILE A 130 5.00 10.88 0.37
C ILE A 130 4.05 9.77 -0.10
N ARG A 131 3.60 8.91 0.81
CA ARG A 131 2.61 7.88 0.49
C ARG A 131 1.28 8.48 0.05
N ASP A 132 0.81 9.51 0.73
CA ASP A 132 -0.45 10.20 0.38
C ASP A 132 -0.34 10.89 -0.98
N LEU A 133 0.79 11.53 -1.28
CA LEU A 133 1.05 12.12 -2.59
C LEU A 133 1.12 11.06 -3.70
N SER A 134 1.77 9.91 -3.44
CA SER A 134 1.80 8.77 -4.36
C SER A 134 0.41 8.21 -4.63
N ARG A 135 -0.44 8.11 -3.62
CA ARG A 135 -1.83 7.65 -3.75
C ARG A 135 -2.69 8.66 -4.51
N ALA A 136 -2.57 9.96 -4.21
CA ALA A 136 -3.28 11.01 -4.94
C ALA A 136 -2.94 10.97 -6.45
N ARG A 137 -1.67 10.66 -6.80
CA ARG A 137 -1.27 10.42 -8.19
C ARG A 137 -1.97 9.18 -8.79
N GLU A 138 -2.12 8.08 -8.04
CA GLU A 138 -2.84 6.89 -8.50
C GLU A 138 -4.31 7.17 -8.74
N ASP A 139 -4.95 7.94 -7.87
CA ASP A 139 -6.34 8.40 -8.02
C ASP A 139 -6.49 9.25 -9.27
N ALA A 140 -5.56 10.19 -9.53
CA ALA A 140 -5.56 10.99 -10.74
C ALA A 140 -5.42 10.16 -12.03
N ILE A 141 -4.66 9.06 -12.02
CA ILE A 141 -4.62 8.10 -13.15
C ILE A 141 -5.98 7.44 -13.35
N SER A 142 -6.64 7.04 -12.27
CA SER A 142 -7.97 6.42 -12.34
C SER A 142 -9.00 7.40 -12.92
N ASP A 143 -9.02 8.64 -12.41
CA ASP A 143 -9.93 9.70 -12.88
C ASP A 143 -9.71 9.99 -14.37
N LEU A 144 -8.45 10.12 -14.79
CA LEU A 144 -8.08 10.32 -16.20
C LEU A 144 -8.54 9.15 -17.09
N LYS A 145 -8.36 7.93 -16.62
CA LYS A 145 -8.82 6.73 -17.33
C LYS A 145 -10.33 6.74 -17.49
N ASP A 146 -11.06 7.07 -16.44
CA ASP A 146 -12.52 7.13 -16.46
C ASP A 146 -13.03 8.24 -17.37
N ALA A 147 -12.41 9.43 -17.37
CA ALA A 147 -12.70 10.51 -18.31
C ALA A 147 -12.50 10.05 -19.78
N LYS A 148 -11.38 9.38 -20.05
CA LYS A 148 -11.10 8.80 -21.37
C LYS A 148 -12.12 7.75 -21.79
N PHE A 149 -12.60 6.91 -20.88
CA PHE A 149 -13.64 5.93 -21.18
C PHE A 149 -14.99 6.59 -21.47
N ARG A 150 -15.38 7.62 -20.69
CA ARG A 150 -16.63 8.37 -20.92
C ARG A 150 -16.63 9.02 -22.29
N LEU A 151 -15.54 9.68 -22.69
CA LEU A 151 -15.42 10.28 -24.02
C LEU A 151 -15.52 9.21 -25.13
N LYS A 152 -14.81 8.10 -25.02
CA LYS A 152 -14.89 7.01 -26.01
C LYS A 152 -16.28 6.40 -26.09
N ALA A 153 -16.95 6.20 -24.97
CA ALA A 153 -18.32 5.68 -24.95
C ALA A 153 -19.32 6.64 -25.57
N PHE A 154 -19.12 7.95 -25.37
CA PHE A 154 -19.93 8.97 -26.04
C PHE A 154 -19.77 8.92 -27.56
N LEU A 155 -18.54 8.95 -28.07
CA LEU A 155 -18.25 8.87 -29.50
C LEU A 155 -18.80 7.58 -30.13
N LEU A 156 -18.68 6.45 -29.44
CA LEU A 156 -19.20 5.16 -29.92
C LEU A 156 -20.72 5.19 -30.08
N ARG A 157 -21.47 5.85 -29.16
CA ARG A 157 -22.94 5.99 -29.27
C ARG A 157 -23.36 6.86 -30.45
N GLN A 158 -22.48 7.75 -30.95
CA GLN A 158 -22.72 8.59 -32.11
C GLN A 158 -22.19 7.96 -33.42
N ASP A 159 -21.73 6.69 -33.36
CA ASP A 159 -21.01 5.98 -34.44
C ASP A 159 -19.79 6.73 -35.00
N ILE A 160 -19.17 7.57 -34.15
CA ILE A 160 -17.92 8.29 -34.48
C ILE A 160 -16.76 7.45 -34.04
N ARG A 161 -15.94 6.97 -35.02
CA ARG A 161 -14.86 6.00 -34.77
C ARG A 161 -13.54 6.49 -35.31
N TYR A 162 -12.52 6.44 -34.45
CA TYR A 162 -11.14 6.66 -34.86
C TYR A 162 -10.54 5.38 -35.48
N VAL A 163 -10.10 5.47 -36.72
CA VAL A 163 -9.51 4.34 -37.47
C VAL A 163 -7.99 4.22 -37.34
N GLY A 164 -7.34 5.12 -36.60
CA GLY A 164 -5.89 5.07 -36.40
C GLY A 164 -5.43 4.01 -35.41
N ARG A 165 -4.11 3.72 -35.40
CA ARG A 165 -3.50 2.65 -34.60
C ARG A 165 -3.48 2.89 -33.09
N ALA A 166 -3.26 4.13 -32.66
CA ALA A 166 -3.05 4.46 -31.24
C ALA A 166 -3.99 5.58 -30.80
N ASN A 167 -4.73 5.33 -29.72
CA ASN A 167 -5.50 6.36 -29.05
C ASN A 167 -4.58 7.24 -28.17
N TRP A 168 -4.97 8.52 -28.00
CA TRP A 168 -4.30 9.50 -27.13
C TRP A 168 -2.91 9.94 -27.57
N GLY A 169 -2.49 9.57 -28.78
CA GLY A 169 -1.33 10.13 -29.44
C GLY A 169 -1.67 11.41 -30.24
N PRO A 170 -0.66 12.13 -30.77
CA PRO A 170 -0.89 13.40 -31.48
C PRO A 170 -1.88 13.31 -32.63
N ALA A 171 -1.88 12.21 -33.39
CA ALA A 171 -2.82 11.98 -34.47
C ALA A 171 -4.28 11.83 -33.97
N HIS A 172 -4.48 11.12 -32.86
CA HIS A 172 -5.81 10.98 -32.26
C HIS A 172 -6.31 12.30 -31.68
N LEU A 173 -5.42 13.08 -31.05
CA LEU A 173 -5.79 14.40 -30.51
C LEU A 173 -6.18 15.39 -31.60
N ARG A 174 -5.45 15.39 -32.74
CA ARG A 174 -5.85 16.18 -33.93
C ARG A 174 -7.19 15.74 -34.46
N TRP A 175 -7.41 14.43 -34.64
CA TRP A 175 -8.70 13.91 -35.06
C TRP A 175 -9.84 14.32 -34.12
N LEU A 176 -9.62 14.28 -32.80
CA LEU A 176 -10.60 14.75 -31.83
C LEU A 176 -10.94 16.24 -32.00
N SER A 177 -9.99 17.09 -32.38
CA SER A 177 -10.26 18.51 -32.61
C SER A 177 -11.07 18.80 -33.89
N GLU A 178 -11.13 17.84 -34.83
CA GLU A 178 -11.87 17.92 -36.08
C GLU A 178 -13.28 17.29 -36.00
N VAL A 179 -13.60 16.59 -34.91
CA VAL A 179 -14.88 15.92 -34.74
C VAL A 179 -16.00 16.94 -34.55
N VAL A 180 -17.03 16.84 -35.40
CA VAL A 180 -18.27 17.60 -35.34
C VAL A 180 -19.42 16.66 -35.01
N CYS A 181 -20.19 16.97 -33.97
CA CYS A 181 -21.34 16.19 -33.59
C CYS A 181 -22.60 16.64 -34.35
N PRO A 182 -23.60 15.74 -34.54
CA PRO A 182 -24.81 16.04 -35.32
C PRO A 182 -25.67 17.20 -34.79
N THR A 183 -25.67 17.45 -33.48
CA THR A 183 -26.44 18.50 -32.84
C THR A 183 -25.62 19.41 -31.95
N PRO A 184 -25.99 20.68 -31.76
CA PRO A 184 -25.29 21.60 -30.86
C PRO A 184 -25.19 21.08 -29.42
N ALA A 185 -26.24 20.43 -28.90
CA ALA A 185 -26.22 19.85 -27.56
C ALA A 185 -25.15 18.70 -27.41
N GLN A 186 -25.03 17.85 -28.43
CA GLN A 186 -24.02 16.81 -28.48
C GLN A 186 -22.60 17.40 -28.60
N GLN A 187 -22.46 18.47 -29.37
CA GLN A 187 -21.18 19.17 -29.51
C GLN A 187 -20.72 19.76 -28.16
N ILE A 188 -21.62 20.34 -27.39
CA ILE A 188 -21.32 20.85 -26.03
C ILE A 188 -20.87 19.70 -25.13
N VAL A 189 -21.61 18.58 -25.08
CA VAL A 189 -21.25 17.42 -24.28
C VAL A 189 -19.89 16.85 -24.69
N PHE A 190 -19.61 16.77 -25.99
CA PHE A 190 -18.33 16.31 -26.51
C PHE A 190 -17.16 17.19 -26.04
N GLN A 191 -17.34 18.52 -26.13
CA GLN A 191 -16.35 19.47 -25.68
C GLN A 191 -16.08 19.37 -24.16
N GLU A 192 -17.14 19.18 -23.36
CA GLU A 192 -16.98 18.98 -21.91
C GLU A 192 -16.23 17.68 -21.57
N TYR A 193 -16.44 16.59 -22.32
CA TYR A 193 -15.64 15.37 -22.14
C TYR A 193 -14.18 15.56 -22.54
N ILE A 194 -13.90 16.32 -23.60
CA ILE A 194 -12.50 16.66 -23.97
C ILE A 194 -11.85 17.48 -22.86
N ARG A 195 -12.55 18.52 -22.36
CA ARG A 195 -12.06 19.37 -21.26
C ARG A 195 -11.76 18.55 -20.02
N ALA A 196 -12.64 17.64 -19.62
CA ALA A 196 -12.40 16.74 -18.48
C ALA A 196 -11.13 15.89 -18.67
N VAL A 197 -10.88 15.36 -19.88
CA VAL A 197 -9.63 14.62 -20.16
C VAL A 197 -8.40 15.53 -20.06
N GLN A 198 -8.49 16.78 -20.51
CA GLN A 198 -7.37 17.75 -20.40
C GLN A 198 -7.09 18.09 -18.93
N GLU A 199 -8.10 18.46 -18.17
CA GLU A 199 -7.99 18.82 -16.74
C GLU A 199 -7.38 17.66 -15.91
N HIS A 200 -7.84 16.43 -16.13
CA HIS A 200 -7.27 15.28 -15.44
C HIS A 200 -5.85 14.98 -15.90
N THR A 201 -5.50 15.25 -17.16
CA THR A 201 -4.12 15.09 -17.65
C THR A 201 -3.19 16.11 -16.97
N GLU A 202 -3.60 17.38 -16.89
CA GLU A 202 -2.84 18.43 -16.22
C GLU A 202 -2.71 18.16 -14.70
N ARG A 203 -3.79 17.70 -14.07
CA ARG A 203 -3.76 17.30 -12.65
C ARG A 203 -2.73 16.19 -12.40
N LEU A 204 -2.71 15.16 -13.26
CA LEU A 204 -1.74 14.08 -13.15
C LEU A 204 -0.31 14.60 -13.33
N GLN A 205 -0.07 15.47 -14.33
CA GLN A 205 1.25 16.05 -14.56
C GLN A 205 1.74 16.88 -13.36
N ARG A 206 0.89 17.71 -12.76
CA ARG A 206 1.23 18.46 -11.55
C ARG A 206 1.61 17.54 -10.40
N LEU A 207 0.83 16.48 -10.14
CA LEU A 207 1.12 15.52 -9.08
C LEU A 207 2.43 14.75 -9.33
N GLU A 208 2.75 14.43 -10.59
CA GLU A 208 4.02 13.78 -10.95
C GLU A 208 5.21 14.70 -10.73
N GLN A 209 5.10 15.98 -11.05
CA GLN A 209 6.14 16.99 -10.82
C GLN A 209 6.38 17.21 -9.32
N GLU A 210 5.29 17.37 -8.55
CA GLU A 210 5.39 17.54 -7.10
C GLU A 210 5.96 16.28 -6.42
N LEU A 211 5.53 15.09 -6.82
CA LEU A 211 6.08 13.84 -6.28
C LEU A 211 7.59 13.74 -6.56
N GLN A 212 8.03 14.12 -7.74
CA GLN A 212 9.45 14.11 -8.09
C GLN A 212 10.24 15.13 -7.25
N ALA A 213 9.71 16.32 -7.04
CA ALA A 213 10.35 17.37 -6.23
C ALA A 213 10.45 16.96 -4.76
N GLN A 214 9.35 16.47 -4.17
CA GLN A 214 9.32 16.09 -2.75
C GLN A 214 10.20 14.88 -2.45
N VAL A 215 10.27 13.90 -3.36
CA VAL A 215 11.10 12.70 -3.18
C VAL A 215 12.59 13.03 -3.18
N GLN A 216 13.05 14.08 -3.85
CA GLN A 216 14.47 14.45 -3.88
C GLN A 216 15.05 14.75 -2.49
N SER A 217 14.26 15.37 -1.62
CA SER A 217 14.64 15.67 -0.22
C SER A 217 14.24 14.60 0.79
N TRP A 218 13.54 13.56 0.34
CA TRP A 218 13.06 12.51 1.23
C TRP A 218 14.20 11.60 1.70
N ARG A 219 14.22 11.30 3.02
CA ARG A 219 15.24 10.43 3.62
C ARG A 219 15.39 9.05 2.96
N LEU A 220 14.33 8.53 2.34
CA LEU A 220 14.33 7.24 1.63
C LEU A 220 14.63 7.37 0.13
N ASN A 221 14.92 8.58 -0.38
CA ASN A 221 15.28 8.78 -1.78
C ASN A 221 16.47 7.92 -2.24
N PRO A 222 17.54 7.71 -1.47
CA PRO A 222 18.62 6.83 -1.88
C PRO A 222 18.17 5.40 -2.18
N VAL A 223 17.16 4.89 -1.45
CA VAL A 223 16.56 3.58 -1.73
C VAL A 223 15.74 3.63 -3.01
N VAL A 224 14.96 4.70 -3.23
CA VAL A 224 14.20 4.90 -4.48
C VAL A 224 15.13 4.91 -5.69
N GLU A 225 16.24 5.62 -5.63
CA GLU A 225 17.24 5.67 -6.70
C GLU A 225 17.86 4.30 -6.96
N ALA A 226 18.27 3.59 -5.90
CA ALA A 226 18.87 2.27 -6.00
C ALA A 226 17.91 1.23 -6.60
N LEU A 227 16.63 1.25 -6.24
CA LEU A 227 15.63 0.32 -6.77
C LEU A 227 15.40 0.50 -8.27
N GLN A 228 15.65 1.69 -8.82
CA GLN A 228 15.56 1.96 -10.26
C GLN A 228 16.65 1.25 -11.08
N ALA A 229 17.63 0.62 -10.46
CA ALA A 229 18.54 -0.33 -11.11
C ALA A 229 17.79 -1.53 -11.71
N LEU A 230 16.68 -1.92 -11.12
CA LEU A 230 15.91 -3.08 -11.56
C LEU A 230 15.09 -2.76 -12.83
N ARG A 231 15.14 -3.67 -13.79
CA ARG A 231 14.32 -3.56 -14.99
C ARG A 231 12.83 -3.56 -14.63
N GLY A 232 12.05 -2.65 -15.21
CA GLY A 232 10.62 -2.48 -14.93
C GLY A 232 10.32 -1.68 -13.66
N VAL A 233 11.35 -1.34 -12.88
CA VAL A 233 11.22 -0.48 -11.71
C VAL A 233 11.70 0.92 -12.09
N GLN A 234 10.79 1.75 -12.54
CA GLN A 234 11.03 3.17 -12.77
C GLN A 234 10.68 3.99 -11.53
N PHE A 235 10.91 5.30 -11.58
CA PHE A 235 10.70 6.22 -10.46
C PHE A 235 9.38 5.99 -9.72
N THR A 236 8.24 5.99 -10.42
CA THR A 236 6.92 5.83 -9.80
C THR A 236 6.74 4.48 -9.11
N VAL A 237 7.20 3.38 -9.72
CA VAL A 237 7.16 2.05 -9.10
C VAL A 237 8.05 2.01 -7.85
N ALA A 238 9.27 2.58 -7.94
CA ALA A 238 10.20 2.63 -6.82
C ALA A 238 9.62 3.46 -5.65
N VAL A 239 9.09 4.66 -5.93
CA VAL A 239 8.45 5.52 -4.92
C VAL A 239 7.26 4.82 -4.27
N THR A 240 6.34 4.25 -5.07
CA THR A 240 5.18 3.53 -4.55
C THR A 240 5.62 2.39 -3.61
N MET A 241 6.64 1.61 -4.02
CA MET A 241 7.15 0.52 -3.19
C MET A 241 7.70 1.02 -1.85
N VAL A 242 8.54 2.05 -1.89
CA VAL A 242 9.16 2.58 -0.66
C VAL A 242 8.15 3.32 0.22
N ALA A 243 7.24 4.10 -0.36
CA ALA A 243 6.22 4.84 0.38
C ALA A 243 5.20 3.92 1.07
N GLU A 244 4.82 2.82 0.40
CA GLU A 244 3.83 1.87 0.93
C GLU A 244 4.41 0.86 1.93
N ILE A 245 5.71 0.55 1.83
CA ILE A 245 6.36 -0.44 2.69
C ILE A 245 7.13 0.25 3.83
N GLY A 246 7.65 1.46 3.58
CA GLY A 246 8.61 2.11 4.45
C GLY A 246 10.01 1.51 4.28
N ASP A 247 10.74 1.37 5.39
CA ASP A 247 12.05 0.76 5.38
C ASP A 247 11.97 -0.75 5.06
N LEU A 248 12.48 -1.13 3.90
CA LEU A 248 12.51 -2.54 3.48
C LEU A 248 13.50 -3.38 4.33
N THR A 249 14.45 -2.75 5.00
CA THR A 249 15.46 -3.45 5.82
C THR A 249 14.91 -3.96 7.15
N ARG A 250 13.71 -3.50 7.56
CA ARG A 250 13.02 -3.97 8.76
C ARG A 250 12.54 -5.42 8.68
N PHE A 251 12.57 -6.01 7.50
CA PHE A 251 12.31 -7.44 7.32
C PHE A 251 13.60 -8.23 7.39
N ASP A 252 13.67 -9.25 8.23
CA ASP A 252 14.85 -10.07 8.38
C ASP A 252 15.15 -10.88 7.13
N THR A 253 14.10 -11.33 6.44
CA THR A 253 14.23 -12.14 5.24
C THR A 253 13.33 -11.61 4.09
N PRO A 254 13.72 -11.82 2.83
CA PRO A 254 12.87 -11.48 1.70
C PRO A 254 11.56 -12.28 1.67
N ARG A 255 11.49 -13.44 2.34
CA ARG A 255 10.25 -14.23 2.44
C ARG A 255 9.21 -13.54 3.31
N GLU A 256 9.62 -12.88 4.37
CA GLU A 256 8.73 -12.07 5.21
C GLU A 256 8.14 -10.90 4.43
N LEU A 257 8.95 -10.19 3.66
CA LEU A 257 8.47 -9.13 2.78
C LEU A 257 7.49 -9.65 1.71
N MET A 258 7.76 -10.82 1.11
CA MET A 258 6.83 -11.48 0.20
C MET A 258 5.50 -11.85 0.89
N LYS A 259 5.54 -12.30 2.15
CA LYS A 259 4.36 -12.60 2.99
C LYS A 259 3.60 -11.32 3.29
N PHE A 260 4.29 -10.27 3.73
CA PHE A 260 3.72 -8.95 4.02
C PHE A 260 2.96 -8.36 2.81
N LEU A 261 3.46 -8.59 1.59
CA LEU A 261 2.82 -8.14 0.36
C LEU A 261 1.74 -9.11 -0.18
N GLY A 262 1.49 -10.21 0.51
CA GLY A 262 0.50 -11.21 0.10
C GLY A 262 0.79 -11.89 -1.23
N LEU A 263 2.07 -12.00 -1.61
CA LEU A 263 2.54 -12.63 -2.84
C LEU A 263 2.88 -14.11 -2.66
N ILE A 264 2.75 -14.65 -1.44
CA ILE A 264 2.90 -16.08 -1.19
C ILE A 264 1.60 -16.83 -1.54
N PRO A 265 1.68 -18.06 -2.06
CA PRO A 265 0.50 -18.86 -2.28
C PRO A 265 -0.16 -19.24 -0.96
N SER A 266 -1.49 -19.30 -0.95
CA SER A 266 -2.21 -19.97 0.14
C SER A 266 -1.88 -21.47 0.12
N GLU A 267 -1.77 -22.06 1.29
CA GLU A 267 -1.42 -23.47 1.43
C GLU A 267 -2.38 -24.14 2.42
N TYR A 268 -2.96 -25.23 1.98
CA TYR A 268 -3.77 -26.14 2.79
C TYR A 268 -3.12 -27.52 2.71
N THR A 269 -2.29 -27.82 3.70
CA THR A 269 -1.59 -29.09 3.78
C THR A 269 -2.21 -29.91 4.90
N SER A 270 -2.68 -31.11 4.57
CA SER A 270 -3.10 -32.12 5.54
C SER A 270 -2.37 -33.42 5.24
N ALA A 271 -1.59 -33.91 6.20
CA ALA A 271 -0.78 -35.11 6.08
C ALA A 271 0.11 -35.10 4.81
N GLU A 272 -0.09 -36.01 3.90
CA GLU A 272 0.71 -36.14 2.66
C GLU A 272 0.24 -35.25 1.49
N ARG A 273 -0.93 -34.64 1.59
CA ARG A 273 -1.50 -33.83 0.49
C ARG A 273 -1.18 -32.36 0.67
N ARG A 274 -0.24 -31.86 -0.15
CA ARG A 274 0.06 -30.45 -0.28
C ARG A 274 -0.82 -29.80 -1.35
N ARG A 275 -1.75 -28.92 -0.92
CA ARG A 275 -2.60 -28.15 -1.84
C ARG A 275 -2.24 -26.67 -1.77
N GLN A 276 -1.67 -26.15 -2.85
CA GLN A 276 -1.39 -24.73 -3.00
C GLN A 276 -2.46 -24.03 -3.84
N GLY A 277 -2.98 -22.93 -3.34
CA GLY A 277 -3.94 -22.07 -4.02
C GLY A 277 -3.31 -20.85 -4.71
N SER A 278 -4.13 -19.84 -4.95
CA SER A 278 -3.68 -18.52 -5.42
C SER A 278 -2.86 -17.80 -4.35
N ILE A 279 -2.25 -16.65 -4.70
CA ILE A 279 -1.60 -15.79 -3.69
C ILE A 279 -2.62 -15.35 -2.63
N THR A 280 -2.13 -15.14 -1.39
CA THR A 280 -3.00 -14.79 -0.25
C THR A 280 -3.69 -13.45 -0.42
N LYS A 281 -3.11 -12.53 -1.20
CA LYS A 281 -3.58 -11.15 -1.40
C LYS A 281 -3.70 -10.34 -0.10
N ALA A 282 -3.18 -10.84 1.00
CA ALA A 282 -3.07 -10.09 2.25
C ALA A 282 -2.14 -8.88 2.08
N GLY A 283 -2.30 -7.87 2.91
CA GLY A 283 -1.43 -6.69 2.92
C GLY A 283 -1.66 -5.71 1.76
N ASN A 284 -0.65 -4.91 1.48
CA ASN A 284 -0.75 -3.69 0.69
C ASN A 284 -1.05 -3.93 -0.81
N THR A 285 -2.18 -3.42 -1.28
CA THR A 285 -2.64 -3.58 -2.67
C THR A 285 -1.91 -2.66 -3.65
N HIS A 286 -1.53 -1.45 -3.23
CA HIS A 286 -0.82 -0.47 -4.06
C HIS A 286 0.58 -0.99 -4.42
N ALA A 287 1.35 -1.42 -3.41
CA ALA A 287 2.67 -2.01 -3.62
C ALA A 287 2.59 -3.28 -4.48
N ARG A 288 1.62 -4.15 -4.24
CA ARG A 288 1.42 -5.38 -5.03
C ARG A 288 1.11 -5.09 -6.50
N ARG A 289 0.27 -4.07 -6.79
CA ARG A 289 -0.03 -3.63 -8.15
C ARG A 289 1.22 -3.10 -8.84
N ALA A 290 1.96 -2.18 -8.21
CA ALA A 290 3.19 -1.61 -8.76
C ALA A 290 4.23 -2.70 -9.08
N LEU A 291 4.37 -3.70 -8.21
CA LEU A 291 5.26 -4.85 -8.46
C LEU A 291 4.84 -5.67 -9.68
N VAL A 292 3.55 -5.95 -9.84
CA VAL A 292 3.05 -6.72 -10.98
C VAL A 292 3.25 -5.94 -12.28
N GLU A 293 3.03 -4.64 -12.28
CA GLU A 293 3.30 -3.77 -13.42
C GLU A 293 4.79 -3.80 -13.81
N GLY A 294 5.70 -3.65 -12.84
CA GLY A 294 7.14 -3.74 -13.09
C GLY A 294 7.58 -5.13 -13.58
N ALA A 295 6.96 -6.18 -13.06
CA ALA A 295 7.30 -7.56 -13.40
C ALA A 295 6.99 -7.94 -14.86
N TRP A 296 6.06 -7.26 -15.54
CA TRP A 296 5.80 -7.45 -16.96
C TRP A 296 7.02 -7.22 -17.85
N ALA A 297 7.96 -6.41 -17.43
CA ALA A 297 9.18 -6.14 -18.19
C ALA A 297 10.06 -7.40 -18.39
N TYR A 298 9.93 -8.41 -17.52
CA TYR A 298 10.75 -9.63 -17.57
C TYR A 298 10.25 -10.69 -18.56
N ARG A 299 9.16 -10.42 -19.29
CA ARG A 299 8.72 -11.25 -20.43
C ARG A 299 9.68 -11.23 -21.61
N TYR A 300 10.45 -10.16 -21.73
CA TYR A 300 11.44 -10.00 -22.78
C TYR A 300 12.81 -10.58 -22.37
N PRO A 301 13.69 -10.91 -23.32
CA PRO A 301 15.05 -11.38 -23.03
C PRO A 301 15.83 -10.40 -22.15
N ALA A 302 16.75 -10.90 -21.34
CA ALA A 302 17.63 -10.06 -20.52
C ALA A 302 18.48 -9.15 -21.43
N LYS A 303 18.37 -7.84 -21.21
CA LYS A 303 19.11 -6.81 -21.96
C LYS A 303 19.17 -5.53 -21.15
N VAL A 304 20.33 -4.91 -21.07
CA VAL A 304 20.48 -3.57 -20.53
C VAL A 304 20.19 -2.56 -21.63
N SER A 305 19.10 -1.80 -21.51
CA SER A 305 18.80 -0.70 -22.43
C SER A 305 19.65 0.52 -22.06
N ARG A 306 19.82 1.47 -22.98
CA ARG A 306 20.55 2.72 -22.72
C ARG A 306 19.99 3.47 -21.50
N HIS A 307 18.67 3.56 -21.38
CA HIS A 307 18.03 4.20 -20.21
C HIS A 307 18.32 3.48 -18.88
N LEU A 308 18.42 2.16 -18.90
CA LEU A 308 18.79 1.39 -17.71
C LEU A 308 20.28 1.58 -17.42
N GLN A 309 21.14 1.58 -18.42
CA GLN A 309 22.55 1.81 -18.26
C GLN A 309 22.85 3.16 -17.60
N LEU A 310 22.23 4.25 -18.05
CA LEU A 310 22.40 5.59 -17.47
C LEU A 310 22.01 5.66 -15.98
N ARG A 311 21.06 4.84 -15.55
CA ARG A 311 20.69 4.71 -14.14
C ARG A 311 21.69 3.88 -13.34
N LEU A 312 22.20 2.82 -13.95
CA LEU A 312 23.19 1.92 -13.33
C LEU A 312 24.55 2.58 -13.13
N GLU A 313 24.99 3.42 -14.05
CA GLU A 313 26.30 4.10 -14.00
C GLU A 313 26.50 4.93 -12.72
N LYS A 314 25.41 5.43 -12.14
CA LYS A 314 25.41 6.22 -10.89
C LYS A 314 25.41 5.38 -9.62
N LEU A 315 25.29 4.06 -9.72
CA LEU A 315 25.07 3.17 -8.58
C LEU A 315 26.30 2.31 -8.30
N PRO A 316 26.53 1.90 -7.04
CA PRO A 316 27.61 0.99 -6.66
C PRO A 316 27.56 -0.33 -7.45
N LYS A 317 28.74 -0.89 -7.70
CA LYS A 317 28.90 -2.14 -8.47
C LYS A 317 28.07 -3.30 -7.91
N VAL A 318 27.98 -3.41 -6.58
CA VAL A 318 27.16 -4.44 -5.91
C VAL A 318 25.68 -4.36 -6.34
N ILE A 319 25.12 -3.16 -6.43
CA ILE A 319 23.72 -2.95 -6.88
C ILE A 319 23.57 -3.30 -8.35
N GLN A 320 24.53 -2.92 -9.20
CA GLN A 320 24.54 -3.29 -10.63
C GLN A 320 24.53 -4.81 -10.81
N ASP A 321 25.35 -5.53 -10.02
CA ASP A 321 25.45 -6.99 -10.09
C ASP A 321 24.16 -7.67 -9.61
N ILE A 322 23.51 -7.14 -8.55
CA ILE A 322 22.19 -7.62 -8.11
C ILE A 322 21.16 -7.41 -9.21
N SER A 323 21.14 -6.25 -9.85
CA SER A 323 20.23 -5.94 -10.96
C SER A 323 20.40 -6.89 -12.14
N TRP A 324 21.65 -7.16 -12.53
CA TRP A 324 21.93 -8.10 -13.61
C TRP A 324 21.50 -9.54 -13.26
N LYS A 325 21.85 -10.01 -12.06
CA LYS A 325 21.37 -11.31 -11.54
C LYS A 325 19.85 -11.41 -11.57
N ALA A 326 19.14 -10.34 -11.17
CA ALA A 326 17.70 -10.27 -11.24
C ALA A 326 17.18 -10.44 -12.67
N GLN A 327 17.76 -9.70 -13.65
CA GLN A 327 17.33 -9.81 -15.04
C GLN A 327 17.51 -11.23 -15.60
N VAL A 328 18.69 -11.80 -15.44
CA VAL A 328 18.99 -13.15 -15.95
C VAL A 328 18.02 -14.16 -15.35
N ARG A 329 17.91 -14.18 -14.03
CA ARG A 329 17.05 -15.13 -13.30
C ARG A 329 15.58 -14.99 -13.65
N LEU A 330 15.06 -13.76 -13.59
CA LEU A 330 13.62 -13.52 -13.75
C LEU A 330 13.17 -13.72 -15.20
N CYS A 331 13.96 -13.31 -16.20
CA CYS A 331 13.67 -13.57 -17.61
C CYS A 331 13.70 -15.07 -17.95
N GLN A 332 14.68 -15.82 -17.42
CA GLN A 332 14.73 -17.28 -17.57
C GLN A 332 13.53 -17.96 -16.92
N ARG A 333 13.18 -17.53 -15.70
CA ARG A 333 12.02 -18.06 -14.99
C ARG A 333 10.71 -17.78 -15.72
N TYR A 334 10.54 -16.56 -16.24
CA TYR A 334 9.36 -16.19 -17.03
C TYR A 334 9.20 -17.17 -18.21
N ARG A 335 10.22 -17.32 -19.03
CA ARG A 335 10.20 -18.22 -20.18
C ARG A 335 9.90 -19.66 -19.80
N ARG A 336 10.56 -20.19 -18.74
CA ARG A 336 10.33 -21.54 -18.24
C ARG A 336 8.90 -21.80 -17.77
N LEU A 337 8.26 -20.80 -17.13
CA LEU A 337 6.88 -20.95 -16.67
C LEU A 337 5.89 -20.86 -17.83
N VAL A 338 6.14 -20.00 -18.81
CA VAL A 338 5.30 -19.92 -20.03
C VAL A 338 5.42 -21.19 -20.85
N SER A 339 6.63 -21.76 -21.04
CA SER A 339 6.82 -23.03 -21.79
C SER A 339 6.14 -24.22 -21.10
N ARG A 340 5.83 -24.12 -19.81
CA ARG A 340 5.03 -25.11 -19.07
C ARG A 340 3.51 -24.85 -19.15
N GLY A 341 3.05 -23.98 -20.06
CA GLY A 341 1.63 -23.69 -20.27
C GLY A 341 0.99 -22.81 -19.16
N LYS A 342 1.76 -22.16 -18.29
CA LYS A 342 1.18 -21.28 -17.28
C LYS A 342 0.69 -19.98 -17.91
N HIS A 343 -0.52 -19.55 -17.51
CA HIS A 343 -1.09 -18.28 -17.97
C HIS A 343 -0.19 -17.08 -17.64
N ALA A 344 -0.03 -16.15 -18.57
CA ALA A 344 0.90 -15.01 -18.47
C ALA A 344 0.73 -14.18 -17.18
N ASN A 345 -0.50 -13.92 -16.72
CA ASN A 345 -0.75 -13.20 -15.48
C ASN A 345 -0.23 -13.95 -14.24
N VAL A 346 -0.41 -15.29 -14.20
CA VAL A 346 0.11 -16.13 -13.11
C VAL A 346 1.64 -16.11 -13.11
N VAL A 347 2.25 -16.17 -14.28
CA VAL A 347 3.70 -16.07 -14.45
C VAL A 347 4.20 -14.72 -13.96
N THR A 348 3.56 -13.62 -14.38
CA THR A 348 3.96 -12.26 -13.97
C THR A 348 3.90 -12.07 -12.45
N VAL A 349 2.86 -12.59 -11.79
CA VAL A 349 2.76 -12.58 -10.32
C VAL A 349 3.88 -13.40 -9.67
N ALA A 350 4.26 -14.53 -10.25
CA ALA A 350 5.38 -15.33 -9.75
C ALA A 350 6.73 -14.59 -9.92
N ILE A 351 6.89 -13.81 -10.99
CA ILE A 351 8.05 -12.93 -11.19
C ILE A 351 8.02 -11.76 -10.20
N ALA A 352 6.87 -11.10 -10.00
CA ALA A 352 6.71 -10.03 -9.02
C ALA A 352 7.14 -10.48 -7.62
N ARG A 353 6.75 -11.68 -7.21
CA ARG A 353 7.17 -12.26 -5.93
C ARG A 353 8.70 -12.37 -5.80
N GLU A 354 9.41 -12.83 -6.84
CA GLU A 354 10.88 -12.92 -6.76
C GLU A 354 11.56 -11.56 -6.90
N LEU A 355 10.96 -10.62 -7.66
CA LEU A 355 11.46 -9.26 -7.80
C LEU A 355 11.57 -8.56 -6.45
N VAL A 356 10.59 -8.77 -5.54
CA VAL A 356 10.64 -8.29 -4.15
C VAL A 356 11.93 -8.71 -3.44
N GLY A 357 12.38 -9.94 -3.64
CA GLY A 357 13.61 -10.43 -3.02
C GLY A 357 14.86 -9.66 -3.50
N PHE A 358 14.89 -9.27 -4.78
CA PHE A 358 15.97 -8.43 -5.31
C PHE A 358 15.85 -6.98 -4.83
N MET A 359 14.64 -6.44 -4.69
CA MET A 359 14.42 -5.12 -4.10
C MET A 359 14.92 -5.07 -2.65
N TRP A 360 14.59 -6.08 -1.86
CA TRP A 360 15.09 -6.23 -0.49
C TRP A 360 16.62 -6.30 -0.45
N ALA A 361 17.24 -7.11 -1.32
CA ALA A 361 18.69 -7.23 -1.41
C ALA A 361 19.38 -5.90 -1.76
N ILE A 362 18.81 -5.11 -2.66
CA ILE A 362 19.29 -3.76 -3.00
C ILE A 362 19.15 -2.82 -1.80
N ALA A 363 17.97 -2.80 -1.15
CA ALA A 363 17.72 -1.93 -0.01
C ALA A 363 18.72 -2.16 1.14
N LYS A 364 19.14 -3.42 1.37
CA LYS A 364 20.18 -3.75 2.35
C LYS A 364 21.58 -3.19 2.03
N GLN A 365 21.82 -2.75 0.78
CA GLN A 365 23.09 -2.14 0.38
C GLN A 365 23.07 -0.61 0.48
N VAL A 366 21.93 -0.02 0.80
CA VAL A 366 21.75 1.43 0.87
C VAL A 366 21.65 1.85 2.33
N PRO A 367 22.57 2.66 2.86
CA PRO A 367 22.43 3.20 4.20
C PRO A 367 21.23 4.19 4.21
N VAL A 368 20.31 3.96 5.12
CA VAL A 368 19.21 4.91 5.39
C VAL A 368 19.61 5.70 6.63
N THR A 369 19.75 7.02 6.47
CA THR A 369 19.89 7.92 7.62
C THR A 369 18.63 7.88 8.46
N ALA A 370 18.77 7.68 9.76
CA ALA A 370 17.70 7.52 10.74
C ALA A 370 16.80 8.78 10.84
#